data_f02359c00106bbdfd888167fd7e44433
#
_entry.id   f02359c00106bbdfd888167fd7e44433
#
_cell.length_a   1.000
_cell.length_b   1.000
_cell.length_c   1.000
_cell.angle_alpha   90.00
_cell.angle_beta   90.00
_cell.angle_gamma   90.00
#
_symmetry.space_group_name_H-M   'P 1'
#
loop_
_entity.id
_entity.type
_entity.pdbx_description
1 polymer ?
#
loop_
_entity_poly.entity_id
_entity_poly.type
_entity_poly.pdbx_seq_one_letter_code
_entity_poly.pdbx_strand_id
1 'polypeptide(L)'
;IILFLMAERLRNLGKFTFSDITAYRLDQGKVRTMAAISSLTVVCFYLLAQMVGAGQLIKLLFGLDYNIAIFAVGILMMVYVTFGGMVATTWVQIIKACMLLAGGTLVMVLAFSQFGFSYQNLLEKATAVHKLGPKLMYPGSLLADPVTAISLGLGLMFGTAGLPHILMRFFT
;
A
#
# COMPACT_ATOMS: atom_id res chain seq x y z
N ILE A 1 12.68 6.86 -0.37
CA ILE A 1 13.93 7.45 0.14
C ILE A 1 14.24 6.89 1.53
N ILE A 2 13.32 6.95 2.51
CA ILE A 2 13.57 6.45 3.88
C ILE A 2 13.94 4.97 3.87
N LEU A 3 13.18 4.13 3.16
CA LEU A 3 13.46 2.70 3.03
C LEU A 3 14.83 2.45 2.41
N PHE A 4 15.21 3.21 1.40
CA PHE A 4 16.53 3.11 0.76
C PHE A 4 17.68 3.43 1.75
N LEU A 5 17.53 4.48 2.56
CA LEU A 5 18.53 4.86 3.57
C LEU A 5 18.62 3.85 4.72
N MET A 6 17.52 3.20 5.07
CA MET A 6 17.46 2.26 6.19
C MET A 6 17.80 0.82 5.79
N ALA A 7 17.59 0.43 4.53
CA ALA A 7 17.70 -0.94 4.08
C ALA A 7 19.05 -1.59 4.39
N GLU A 8 20.16 -0.92 4.07
CA GLU A 8 21.50 -1.43 4.32
C GLU A 8 21.80 -1.57 5.81
N ARG A 9 21.42 -0.58 6.62
CA ARG A 9 21.62 -0.60 8.07
C ARG A 9 20.81 -1.71 8.73
N LEU A 10 19.57 -1.92 8.30
CA LEU A 10 18.70 -2.98 8.80
C LEU A 10 19.26 -4.36 8.43
N ARG A 11 19.67 -4.53 7.17
CA ARG A 11 20.27 -5.79 6.71
C ARG A 11 21.54 -6.17 7.49
N ASN A 12 22.40 -5.20 7.77
CA ASN A 12 23.65 -5.41 8.50
C ASN A 12 23.46 -5.75 9.99
N LEU A 13 22.27 -5.47 10.56
CA LEU A 13 21.93 -5.88 11.93
C LEU A 13 21.73 -7.39 12.08
N GLY A 14 21.52 -8.13 10.99
CA GLY A 14 21.42 -9.60 10.97
C GLY A 14 20.28 -10.17 11.81
N LYS A 15 19.20 -9.41 12.02
CA LYS A 15 18.01 -9.81 12.79
C LYS A 15 16.84 -10.11 11.86
N PHE A 16 15.92 -10.98 12.29
CA PHE A 16 14.86 -11.48 11.41
C PHE A 16 13.51 -10.80 11.62
N THR A 17 13.28 -10.19 12.77
CA THR A 17 12.00 -9.57 13.08
C THR A 17 12.14 -8.12 13.53
N PHE A 18 11.07 -7.32 13.32
CA PHE A 18 11.04 -5.94 13.79
C PHE A 18 11.21 -5.83 15.31
N SER A 19 10.65 -6.77 16.07
CA SER A 19 10.80 -6.84 17.51
C SER A 19 12.25 -7.11 17.95
N ASP A 20 12.99 -7.88 17.17
CA ASP A 20 14.43 -8.15 17.45
C ASP A 20 15.30 -6.92 17.20
N ILE A 21 14.93 -6.09 16.20
CA ILE A 21 15.63 -4.83 15.91
C ILE A 21 15.41 -3.82 17.05
N THR A 22 14.18 -3.66 17.49
CA THR A 22 13.84 -2.71 18.57
C THR A 22 14.44 -3.13 19.90
N ALA A 23 14.50 -4.44 20.17
CA ALA A 23 15.09 -4.98 21.39
C ALA A 23 16.63 -4.99 21.40
N TYR A 24 17.29 -4.70 20.26
CA TYR A 24 18.76 -4.78 20.18
C TYR A 24 19.50 -3.81 21.11
N ARG A 25 18.92 -2.63 21.38
CA ARG A 25 19.49 -1.60 22.26
C ARG A 25 18.73 -1.37 23.57
N LEU A 26 17.60 -2.04 23.76
CA LEU A 26 16.68 -1.82 24.86
C LEU A 26 16.51 -3.12 25.67
N ASP A 27 15.88 -3.03 26.84
CA ASP A 27 15.57 -4.19 27.68
C ASP A 27 14.77 -5.24 26.88
N GLN A 28 15.42 -6.41 26.69
CA GLN A 28 14.94 -7.43 25.74
C GLN A 28 13.57 -8.01 26.09
N GLY A 29 13.22 -8.12 27.37
CA GLY A 29 11.97 -8.73 27.80
C GLY A 29 10.74 -7.87 27.48
N LYS A 30 10.67 -6.70 28.08
CA LYS A 30 9.50 -5.82 28.01
C LYS A 30 9.32 -5.19 26.63
N VAL A 31 10.43 -4.70 26.06
CA VAL A 31 10.40 -4.03 24.75
C VAL A 31 10.03 -5.00 23.62
N ARG A 32 10.57 -6.22 23.67
CA ARG A 32 10.26 -7.25 22.68
C ARG A 32 8.78 -7.64 22.69
N THR A 33 8.19 -7.79 23.87
CA THR A 33 6.76 -8.11 24.00
C THR A 33 5.89 -6.96 23.47
N MET A 34 6.19 -5.72 23.87
CA MET A 34 5.45 -4.55 23.38
C MET A 34 5.58 -4.34 21.87
N ALA A 35 6.77 -4.52 21.32
CA ALA A 35 7.00 -4.44 19.86
C ALA A 35 6.25 -5.55 19.11
N ALA A 36 6.16 -6.75 19.67
CA ALA A 36 5.40 -7.84 19.07
C ALA A 36 3.89 -7.55 19.06
N ILE A 37 3.34 -7.08 20.19
CA ILE A 37 1.92 -6.69 20.30
C ILE A 37 1.60 -5.56 19.31
N SER A 38 2.43 -4.51 19.29
CA SER A 38 2.27 -3.38 18.38
C SER A 38 2.29 -3.82 16.92
N SER A 39 3.27 -4.66 16.54
CA SER A 39 3.38 -5.20 15.18
C SER A 39 2.15 -6.03 14.79
N LEU A 40 1.67 -6.89 15.70
CA LEU A 40 0.47 -7.69 15.46
C LEU A 40 -0.77 -6.81 15.26
N THR A 41 -0.93 -5.79 16.09
CA THR A 41 -2.04 -4.84 15.99
C THR A 41 -2.03 -4.12 14.64
N VAL A 42 -0.88 -3.59 14.23
CA VAL A 42 -0.73 -2.90 12.93
C VAL A 42 -1.04 -3.84 11.77
N VAL A 43 -0.53 -5.08 11.81
CA VAL A 43 -0.79 -6.08 10.77
C VAL A 43 -2.27 -6.46 10.71
N CYS A 44 -2.96 -6.59 11.85
CA CYS A 44 -4.40 -6.86 11.88
C CYS A 44 -5.21 -5.74 11.21
N PHE A 45 -4.95 -4.48 11.57
CA PHE A 45 -5.63 -3.34 10.93
C PHE A 45 -5.33 -3.25 9.43
N TYR A 46 -4.08 -3.50 9.04
CA TYR A 46 -3.70 -3.53 7.64
C TYR A 46 -4.43 -4.65 6.89
N LEU A 47 -4.52 -5.85 7.47
CA LEU A 47 -5.24 -6.97 6.88
C LEU A 47 -6.73 -6.65 6.70
N LEU A 48 -7.38 -6.06 7.71
CA LEU A 48 -8.79 -5.65 7.61
C LEU A 48 -9.00 -4.68 6.44
N ALA A 49 -8.17 -3.65 6.32
CA ALA A 49 -8.25 -2.69 5.22
C ALA A 49 -8.06 -3.37 3.85
N GLN A 50 -7.13 -4.31 3.73
CA GLN A 50 -6.88 -5.06 2.51
C GLN A 50 -8.05 -5.99 2.15
N MET A 51 -8.63 -6.67 3.13
CA MET A 51 -9.77 -7.56 2.91
C MET A 51 -11.02 -6.80 2.45
N VAL A 52 -11.29 -5.64 3.06
CA VAL A 52 -12.39 -4.77 2.64
C VAL A 52 -12.18 -4.30 1.18
N GLY A 53 -10.99 -3.84 0.84
CA GLY A 53 -10.67 -3.42 -0.52
C GLY A 53 -10.79 -4.55 -1.55
N ALA A 54 -10.27 -5.73 -1.24
CA ALA A 54 -10.37 -6.90 -2.10
C ALA A 54 -11.82 -7.37 -2.28
N GLY A 55 -12.62 -7.39 -1.21
CA GLY A 55 -14.04 -7.75 -1.26
C GLY A 55 -14.84 -6.80 -2.16
N GLN A 56 -14.62 -5.49 -2.03
CA GLN A 56 -15.26 -4.48 -2.89
C GLN A 56 -14.88 -4.66 -4.37
N LEU A 57 -13.62 -4.92 -4.64
CA LEU A 57 -13.11 -5.11 -5.99
C LEU A 57 -13.71 -6.35 -6.66
N ILE A 58 -13.77 -7.48 -5.96
CA ILE A 58 -14.38 -8.71 -6.46
C ILE A 58 -15.88 -8.54 -6.68
N LYS A 59 -16.57 -7.85 -5.76
CA LYS A 59 -17.99 -7.49 -5.95
C LYS A 59 -18.20 -6.68 -7.23
N LEU A 60 -17.36 -5.69 -7.50
CA LEU A 60 -17.46 -4.84 -8.71
C LEU A 60 -17.16 -5.63 -9.99
N LEU A 61 -16.16 -6.51 -9.96
CA LEU A 61 -15.72 -7.23 -11.15
C LEU A 61 -16.63 -8.42 -11.52
N PHE A 62 -17.10 -9.16 -10.52
CA PHE A 62 -17.82 -10.41 -10.71
C PHE A 62 -19.31 -10.32 -10.34
N GLY A 63 -19.77 -9.20 -9.77
CA GLY A 63 -21.15 -9.05 -9.33
C GLY A 63 -21.55 -9.94 -8.14
N LEU A 64 -20.56 -10.51 -7.43
CA LEU A 64 -20.79 -11.39 -6.30
C LEU A 64 -21.24 -10.60 -5.07
N ASP A 65 -21.95 -11.27 -4.17
CA ASP A 65 -22.24 -10.70 -2.85
C ASP A 65 -20.93 -10.40 -2.10
N TYR A 66 -20.90 -9.27 -1.41
CA TYR A 66 -19.72 -8.80 -0.70
C TYR A 66 -19.17 -9.81 0.32
N ASN A 67 -20.06 -10.47 1.06
CA ASN A 67 -19.66 -11.47 2.05
C ASN A 67 -19.00 -12.69 1.39
N ILE A 68 -19.61 -13.18 0.30
CA ILE A 68 -19.06 -14.30 -0.46
C ILE A 68 -17.69 -13.92 -1.05
N ALA A 69 -17.56 -12.70 -1.57
CA ALA A 69 -16.31 -12.19 -2.12
C ALA A 69 -15.19 -12.16 -1.08
N ILE A 70 -15.46 -11.68 0.13
CA ILE A 70 -14.47 -11.65 1.22
C ILE A 70 -14.03 -13.07 1.61
N PHE A 71 -14.99 -14.00 1.80
CA PHE A 71 -14.66 -15.37 2.17
C PHE A 71 -13.83 -16.06 1.09
N ALA A 72 -14.20 -15.91 -0.18
CA ALA A 72 -13.45 -16.50 -1.28
C ALA A 72 -12.01 -15.98 -1.35
N VAL A 73 -11.83 -14.65 -1.25
CA VAL A 73 -10.49 -14.04 -1.24
C VAL A 73 -9.69 -14.46 -0.01
N GLY A 74 -10.32 -14.51 1.17
CA GLY A 74 -9.67 -14.91 2.41
C GLY A 74 -9.18 -16.35 2.37
N ILE A 75 -10.00 -17.28 1.88
CA ILE A 75 -9.62 -18.69 1.72
C ILE A 75 -8.47 -18.81 0.71
N LEU A 76 -8.60 -18.18 -0.46
CA LEU A 76 -7.55 -18.20 -1.47
C LEU A 76 -6.22 -17.66 -0.94
N MET A 77 -6.28 -16.56 -0.18
CA MET A 77 -5.11 -15.97 0.44
C MET A 77 -4.47 -16.91 1.46
N MET A 78 -5.26 -17.53 2.34
CA MET A 78 -4.75 -18.50 3.30
C MET A 78 -4.07 -19.69 2.62
N VAL A 79 -4.69 -20.22 1.58
CA VAL A 79 -4.13 -21.34 0.82
C VAL A 79 -2.77 -20.98 0.23
N TYR A 80 -2.66 -19.90 -0.55
CA TYR A 80 -1.39 -19.57 -1.20
C TYR A 80 -0.30 -19.12 -0.21
N VAL A 81 -0.66 -18.49 0.90
CA VAL A 81 0.32 -18.09 1.92
C VAL A 81 0.85 -19.30 2.69
N THR A 82 -0.04 -20.25 3.04
CA THR A 82 0.35 -21.45 3.79
C THR A 82 1.26 -22.35 2.96
N PHE A 83 0.94 -22.57 1.70
CA PHE A 83 1.74 -23.44 0.83
C PHE A 83 2.93 -22.75 0.17
N GLY A 84 2.84 -21.46 -0.08
CA GLY A 84 3.84 -20.72 -0.84
C GLY A 84 4.89 -19.99 -0.01
N GLY A 85 4.61 -19.72 1.25
CA GLY A 85 5.52 -19.01 2.15
C GLY A 85 5.96 -17.63 1.65
N MET A 86 7.11 -17.16 2.11
CA MET A 86 7.62 -15.81 1.76
C MET A 86 8.09 -15.68 0.30
N VAL A 87 8.62 -16.73 -0.28
CA VAL A 87 9.10 -16.70 -1.67
C VAL A 87 7.94 -16.53 -2.63
N ALA A 88 6.87 -17.31 -2.49
CA ALA A 88 5.70 -17.19 -3.36
C ALA A 88 5.01 -15.84 -3.20
N THR A 89 4.86 -15.33 -1.97
CA THR A 89 4.29 -14.00 -1.74
C THR A 89 5.12 -12.89 -2.36
N THR A 90 6.43 -13.01 -2.41
CA THR A 90 7.32 -12.05 -3.06
C THR A 90 7.12 -12.07 -4.58
N TRP A 91 7.07 -13.24 -5.20
CA TRP A 91 6.80 -13.37 -6.63
C TRP A 91 5.44 -12.81 -7.03
N VAL A 92 4.40 -13.12 -6.27
CA VAL A 92 3.05 -12.54 -6.48
C VAL A 92 3.09 -11.02 -6.45
N GLN A 93 3.86 -10.42 -5.55
CA GLN A 93 3.97 -8.96 -5.47
C GLN A 93 4.76 -8.35 -6.64
N ILE A 94 5.81 -9.01 -7.12
CA ILE A 94 6.54 -8.56 -8.32
C ILE A 94 5.60 -8.56 -9.51
N ILE A 95 4.86 -9.65 -9.72
CA ILE A 95 3.88 -9.75 -10.82
C ILE A 95 2.82 -8.65 -10.69
N LYS A 96 2.25 -8.45 -9.50
CA LYS A 96 1.27 -7.38 -9.24
C LYS A 96 1.84 -6.00 -9.54
N ALA A 97 3.07 -5.71 -9.15
CA ALA A 97 3.72 -4.43 -9.43
C ALA A 97 3.91 -4.21 -10.94
N CYS A 98 4.37 -5.21 -11.67
CA CYS A 98 4.49 -5.15 -13.11
C CYS A 98 3.13 -4.92 -13.80
N MET A 99 2.10 -5.65 -13.39
CA MET A 99 0.74 -5.49 -13.94
C MET A 99 0.15 -4.11 -13.61
N LEU A 100 0.37 -3.60 -12.40
CA LEU A 100 -0.09 -2.28 -12.00
C LEU A 100 0.55 -1.18 -12.85
N LEU A 101 1.87 -1.24 -13.02
CA LEU A 101 2.61 -0.28 -13.83
C LEU A 101 2.21 -0.36 -15.31
N ALA A 102 2.12 -1.57 -15.86
CA ALA A 102 1.69 -1.77 -17.23
C ALA A 102 0.25 -1.29 -17.45
N GLY A 103 -0.67 -1.65 -16.57
CA GLY A 103 -2.07 -1.22 -16.65
C GLY A 103 -2.22 0.29 -16.49
N GLY A 104 -1.55 0.90 -15.50
CA GLY A 104 -1.56 2.35 -15.29
C GLY A 104 -0.98 3.11 -16.50
N THR A 105 0.14 2.64 -17.05
CA THR A 105 0.75 3.22 -18.24
C THR A 105 -0.18 3.09 -19.46
N LEU A 106 -0.80 1.93 -19.63
CA LEU A 106 -1.74 1.69 -20.73
C LEU A 106 -2.94 2.63 -20.65
N VAL A 107 -3.56 2.75 -19.48
CA VAL A 107 -4.70 3.67 -19.27
C VAL A 107 -4.26 5.12 -19.53
N MET A 108 -3.09 5.52 -19.05
CA MET A 108 -2.54 6.85 -19.30
C MET A 108 -2.34 7.10 -20.79
N VAL A 109 -1.71 6.18 -21.51
CA VAL A 109 -1.47 6.30 -22.97
C VAL A 109 -2.79 6.36 -23.75
N LEU A 110 -3.75 5.49 -23.41
CA LEU A 110 -5.07 5.50 -24.05
C LEU A 110 -5.82 6.81 -23.78
N ALA A 111 -5.79 7.32 -22.55
CA ALA A 111 -6.38 8.60 -22.22
C ALA A 111 -5.73 9.74 -23.01
N PHE A 112 -4.40 9.81 -23.04
CA PHE A 112 -3.68 10.83 -23.79
C PHE A 112 -3.92 10.75 -25.31
N SER A 113 -4.03 9.54 -25.86
CA SER A 113 -4.30 9.35 -27.29
C SER A 113 -5.64 9.94 -27.72
N GLN A 114 -6.67 9.88 -26.86
CA GLN A 114 -7.98 10.49 -27.13
C GLN A 114 -7.94 12.02 -27.17
N PHE A 115 -6.94 12.64 -26.57
CA PHE A 115 -6.76 14.09 -26.52
C PHE A 115 -5.58 14.58 -27.40
N GLY A 116 -5.15 13.77 -28.37
CA GLY A 116 -4.07 14.11 -29.29
C GLY A 116 -2.72 14.31 -28.59
N PHE A 117 -2.46 13.62 -27.49
CA PHE A 117 -1.27 13.75 -26.64
C PHE A 117 -1.03 15.17 -26.08
N SER A 118 -2.09 15.98 -26.03
CA SER A 118 -2.02 17.34 -25.47
C SER A 118 -2.52 17.33 -24.01
N TYR A 119 -1.65 17.69 -23.08
CA TYR A 119 -1.99 17.84 -21.69
C TYR A 119 -3.02 18.95 -21.47
N GLN A 120 -2.92 20.04 -22.23
CA GLN A 120 -3.84 21.16 -22.16
C GLN A 120 -5.26 20.76 -22.55
N ASN A 121 -5.42 20.06 -23.68
CA ASN A 121 -6.74 19.59 -24.14
C ASN A 121 -7.40 18.63 -23.13
N LEU A 122 -6.59 17.78 -22.50
CA LEU A 122 -7.08 16.86 -21.46
C LEU A 122 -7.60 17.64 -20.24
N LEU A 123 -6.85 18.64 -19.79
CA LEU A 123 -7.24 19.45 -18.63
C LEU A 123 -8.47 20.32 -18.92
N GLU A 124 -8.53 20.96 -20.10
CA GLU A 124 -9.70 21.77 -20.50
C GLU A 124 -10.98 20.91 -20.57
N LYS A 125 -10.91 19.73 -21.18
CA LYS A 125 -12.06 18.83 -21.20
C LYS A 125 -12.40 18.27 -19.82
N ALA A 126 -11.41 17.94 -19.00
CA ALA A 126 -11.65 17.47 -17.65
C ALA A 126 -12.37 18.54 -16.79
N THR A 127 -11.93 19.77 -16.88
CA THR A 127 -12.58 20.91 -16.17
C THR A 127 -13.96 21.25 -16.72
N ALA A 128 -14.18 21.07 -18.02
CA ALA A 128 -15.48 21.34 -18.63
C ALA A 128 -16.54 20.28 -18.29
N VAL A 129 -16.14 19.01 -18.15
CA VAL A 129 -17.09 17.90 -17.89
C VAL A 129 -17.32 17.68 -16.39
N HIS A 130 -16.32 17.98 -15.56
CA HIS A 130 -16.42 17.71 -14.14
C HIS A 130 -17.24 18.77 -13.41
N LYS A 131 -18.11 18.34 -12.46
CA LYS A 131 -18.98 19.23 -11.68
C LYS A 131 -18.25 20.34 -10.92
N LEU A 132 -16.99 20.13 -10.56
CA LEU A 132 -16.15 21.10 -9.85
C LEU A 132 -15.52 22.15 -10.77
N GLY A 133 -15.59 21.97 -12.10
CA GLY A 133 -14.99 22.90 -13.05
C GLY A 133 -13.51 23.18 -12.78
N PRO A 134 -13.07 24.47 -12.80
CA PRO A 134 -11.67 24.83 -12.53
C PRO A 134 -11.16 24.43 -11.14
N LYS A 135 -12.05 24.21 -10.16
CA LYS A 135 -11.67 23.74 -8.82
C LYS A 135 -11.07 22.33 -8.82
N LEU A 136 -11.24 21.58 -9.91
CA LEU A 136 -10.59 20.27 -10.09
C LEU A 136 -9.05 20.35 -10.01
N MET A 137 -8.50 21.52 -10.35
CA MET A 137 -7.06 21.77 -10.33
C MET A 137 -6.49 22.10 -8.95
N TYR A 138 -7.36 22.37 -7.98
CA TYR A 138 -6.93 22.67 -6.62
C TYR A 138 -6.75 21.36 -5.82
N PRO A 139 -5.94 21.39 -4.76
CA PRO A 139 -5.85 20.26 -3.83
C PRO A 139 -7.24 19.85 -3.36
N GLY A 140 -7.50 18.53 -3.31
CA GLY A 140 -8.77 18.01 -2.83
C GLY A 140 -9.08 18.44 -1.39
N SER A 141 -10.31 18.25 -0.96
CA SER A 141 -10.80 18.68 0.38
C SER A 141 -9.95 18.18 1.55
N LEU A 142 -9.29 17.02 1.39
CA LEU A 142 -8.37 16.45 2.39
C LEU A 142 -7.06 17.24 2.54
N LEU A 143 -6.66 18.00 1.52
CA LEU A 143 -5.41 18.76 1.46
C LEU A 143 -5.67 20.28 1.42
N ALA A 144 -6.89 20.70 1.70
CA ALA A 144 -7.27 22.11 1.65
C ALA A 144 -6.57 22.95 2.72
N ASP A 145 -6.31 22.33 3.88
CA ASP A 145 -5.56 22.98 4.97
C ASP A 145 -4.08 22.56 4.91
N PRO A 146 -3.12 23.52 4.88
CA PRO A 146 -1.69 23.23 4.80
C PRO A 146 -1.17 22.34 5.94
N VAL A 147 -1.69 22.52 7.15
CA VAL A 147 -1.25 21.72 8.32
C VAL A 147 -1.71 20.26 8.16
N THR A 148 -2.94 20.08 7.71
CA THR A 148 -3.49 18.73 7.41
C THR A 148 -2.73 18.08 6.27
N ALA A 149 -2.38 18.81 5.23
CA ALA A 149 -1.59 18.30 4.12
C ALA A 149 -0.19 17.83 4.55
N ILE A 150 0.51 18.63 5.36
CA ILE A 150 1.84 18.29 5.88
C ILE A 150 1.75 17.08 6.82
N SER A 151 0.81 17.07 7.77
CA SER A 151 0.65 15.98 8.73
C SER A 151 0.25 14.68 8.04
N LEU A 152 -0.63 14.72 7.03
CA LEU A 152 -0.98 13.56 6.22
C LEU A 152 0.22 13.05 5.43
N GLY A 153 0.99 13.95 4.81
CA GLY A 153 2.20 13.61 4.07
C GLY A 153 3.25 12.92 4.96
N LEU A 154 3.51 13.48 6.14
CA LEU A 154 4.40 12.88 7.13
C LEU A 154 3.86 11.54 7.65
N GLY A 155 2.57 11.46 7.94
CA GLY A 155 1.91 10.25 8.38
C GLY A 155 2.01 9.12 7.36
N LEU A 156 1.77 9.40 6.09
CA LEU A 156 1.93 8.43 5.01
C LEU A 156 3.40 8.03 4.81
N MET A 157 4.32 8.99 4.85
CA MET A 157 5.74 8.74 4.63
C MET A 157 6.34 7.84 5.73
N PHE A 158 6.15 8.21 6.99
CA PHE A 158 6.67 7.43 8.11
C PHE A 158 5.85 6.17 8.39
N GLY A 159 4.52 6.23 8.22
CA GLY A 159 3.64 5.09 8.39
C GLY A 159 3.96 3.95 7.42
N THR A 160 4.11 4.26 6.13
CA THR A 160 4.47 3.24 5.13
C THR A 160 5.89 2.71 5.31
N ALA A 161 6.85 3.56 5.69
CA ALA A 161 8.22 3.14 5.96
C ALA A 161 8.35 2.27 7.22
N GLY A 162 7.49 2.49 8.22
CA GLY A 162 7.50 1.76 9.50
C GLY A 162 6.69 0.46 9.51
N LEU A 163 6.04 0.08 8.40
CA LEU A 163 5.24 -1.14 8.36
C LEU A 163 6.10 -2.40 8.58
N PRO A 164 5.80 -3.22 9.60
CA PRO A 164 6.63 -4.37 9.96
C PRO A 164 6.85 -5.36 8.82
N HIS A 165 5.82 -5.62 8.02
CA HIS A 165 5.89 -6.55 6.89
C HIS A 165 6.76 -6.03 5.72
N ILE A 166 6.98 -4.72 5.61
CA ILE A 166 7.91 -4.14 4.64
C ILE A 166 9.34 -4.26 5.16
N LEU A 167 9.54 -3.94 6.44
CA LEU A 167 10.87 -3.99 7.05
C LEU A 167 11.43 -5.42 7.10
N MET A 168 10.58 -6.41 7.35
CA MET A 168 11.00 -7.82 7.37
C MET A 168 11.55 -8.33 6.04
N ARG A 169 11.19 -7.71 4.91
CA ARG A 169 11.68 -8.11 3.58
C ARG A 169 13.13 -7.76 3.31
N PHE A 170 13.71 -6.85 4.08
CA PHE A 170 15.14 -6.52 3.96
C PHE A 170 16.05 -7.62 4.54
N PHE A 171 15.49 -8.56 5.29
CA PHE A 171 16.22 -9.66 5.92
C PHE A 171 16.13 -10.99 5.16
N THR A 172 15.23 -11.07 4.21
CA THR A 172 15.05 -12.21 3.30
C THR A 172 15.56 -11.88 1.92
#